data_0a90d9568b59065434a0ef7a664daa8f
#
_entry.id   0a90d9568b59065434a0ef7a664daa8f
#
_cell.length_a   1.000
_cell.length_b   1.000
_cell.length_c   1.000
_cell.angle_alpha   90.00
_cell.angle_beta   90.00
_cell.angle_gamma   90.00
#
_symmetry.space_group_name_H-M   'P 1'
#
loop_
_entity.id
_entity.type
_entity.pdbx_description
1 polymer ?
#
loop_
_entity_poly.entity_id
_entity_poly.type
_entity_poly.pdbx_seq_one_letter_code
_entity_poly.pdbx_strand_id
1 'polypeptide(L)'
;SAAVEIADLFLPRDQLIVTIKGRDENEVRNYRCHSVPLLPDLPVAVLMNEGSASASEIVGGALSVSGRAKVVGEQSFGKGSVQTIFPTENQSGLRLTTAMYFLPDGSTIHEQGVTPDVLVKCSDENESKLRIQRYSLDIMDSEEFKSQFDFAPIADVQLLEAKKLLLIESDKKNVKNI
;
A
#
# COMPACT_ATOMS: atom_id res chain seq x y z
N SER A 1 -12.60 4.84 -6.68
CA SER A 1 -11.67 3.76 -7.08
C SER A 1 -11.41 2.87 -5.89
N ALA A 2 -11.03 1.61 -6.12
CA ALA A 2 -10.76 0.64 -5.03
C ALA A 2 -9.78 1.18 -3.98
N ALA A 3 -8.73 1.92 -4.38
CA ALA A 3 -7.80 2.54 -3.43
C ALA A 3 -8.49 3.53 -2.49
N VAL A 4 -9.37 4.37 -3.01
CA VAL A 4 -10.14 5.34 -2.19
C VAL A 4 -11.08 4.60 -1.24
N GLU A 5 -11.78 3.59 -1.73
CA GLU A 5 -12.72 2.77 -0.94
C GLU A 5 -12.01 2.02 0.20
N ILE A 6 -10.82 1.46 -0.07
CA ILE A 6 -10.01 0.80 0.96
C ILE A 6 -9.52 1.81 2.00
N ALA A 7 -8.98 2.95 1.58
CA ALA A 7 -8.51 3.99 2.52
C ALA A 7 -9.66 4.54 3.39
N ASP A 8 -10.87 4.68 2.82
CA ASP A 8 -12.08 5.13 3.49
C ASP A 8 -12.51 4.22 4.67
N LEU A 9 -12.13 2.93 4.65
CA LEU A 9 -12.40 2.01 5.76
C LEU A 9 -11.58 2.32 7.03
N PHE A 10 -10.47 3.03 6.90
CA PHE A 10 -9.49 3.24 7.97
C PHE A 10 -9.36 4.70 8.42
N LEU A 11 -9.66 5.64 7.55
CA LEU A 11 -9.46 7.07 7.80
C LEU A 11 -10.74 7.75 8.27
N PRO A 12 -10.64 8.81 9.09
CA PRO A 12 -11.80 9.58 9.54
C PRO A 12 -12.56 10.20 8.35
N ARG A 13 -13.84 10.39 8.53
CA ARG A 13 -14.69 11.09 7.58
C ARG A 13 -14.09 12.46 7.23
N ASP A 14 -14.24 12.87 5.97
CA ASP A 14 -13.70 14.10 5.37
C ASP A 14 -12.18 14.19 5.29
N GLN A 15 -11.43 13.19 5.79
CA GLN A 15 -9.98 13.11 5.62
C GLN A 15 -9.61 13.03 4.13
N LEU A 16 -8.63 13.84 3.71
CA LEU A 16 -8.07 13.75 2.37
C LEU A 16 -7.31 12.42 2.21
N ILE A 17 -7.57 11.71 1.12
CA ILE A 17 -6.90 10.46 0.76
C ILE A 17 -5.83 10.73 -0.31
N VAL A 18 -6.22 11.39 -1.38
CA VAL A 18 -5.33 11.67 -2.51
C VAL A 18 -5.85 12.86 -3.31
N THR A 19 -4.93 13.65 -3.82
CA THR A 19 -5.19 14.72 -4.79
C THR A 19 -4.66 14.30 -6.16
N ILE A 20 -5.46 14.49 -7.20
CA ILE A 20 -5.02 14.37 -8.60
C ILE A 20 -4.88 15.76 -9.16
N LYS A 21 -3.69 16.09 -9.67
CA LYS A 21 -3.45 17.37 -10.35
C LYS A 21 -3.10 17.14 -11.80
N GLY A 22 -3.87 17.77 -12.67
CA GLY A 22 -3.61 17.81 -14.10
C GLY A 22 -2.47 18.78 -14.48
N ARG A 23 -2.29 18.98 -15.78
CA ARG A 23 -1.34 19.96 -16.30
C ARG A 23 -1.81 21.41 -16.06
N ASP A 24 -3.12 21.64 -16.13
CA ASP A 24 -3.73 22.92 -15.78
C ASP A 24 -3.92 23.01 -14.27
N GLU A 25 -3.54 24.14 -13.67
CA GLU A 25 -3.66 24.40 -12.23
C GLU A 25 -5.12 24.32 -11.74
N ASN A 26 -6.10 24.50 -12.63
CA ASN A 26 -7.53 24.34 -12.34
C ASN A 26 -7.99 22.88 -12.37
N GLU A 27 -7.20 21.96 -12.92
CA GLU A 27 -7.52 20.52 -12.97
C GLU A 27 -7.08 19.82 -11.69
N VAL A 28 -7.71 20.17 -10.57
CA VAL A 28 -7.45 19.54 -9.27
C VAL A 28 -8.67 18.75 -8.82
N ARG A 29 -8.46 17.47 -8.49
CA ARG A 29 -9.49 16.59 -7.93
C ARG A 29 -9.04 16.03 -6.60
N ASN A 30 -9.78 16.32 -5.54
CA ASN A 30 -9.54 15.81 -4.19
C ASN A 30 -10.47 14.63 -3.90
N TYR A 31 -9.91 13.53 -3.45
CA TYR A 31 -10.65 12.37 -2.97
C TYR A 31 -10.57 12.31 -1.45
N ARG A 32 -11.72 12.32 -0.80
CA ARG A 32 -11.85 12.34 0.66
C ARG A 32 -12.65 11.14 1.13
N CYS A 33 -12.51 10.81 2.39
CA CYS A 33 -13.32 9.81 3.06
C CYS A 33 -14.76 10.27 3.20
N HIS A 34 -15.69 9.35 3.01
CA HIS A 34 -17.14 9.59 3.15
C HIS A 34 -17.72 8.85 4.34
N SER A 35 -17.08 7.79 4.78
CA SER A 35 -17.55 6.88 5.81
C SER A 35 -16.93 7.17 7.17
N VAL A 36 -17.52 6.60 8.21
CA VAL A 36 -16.86 6.48 9.51
C VAL A 36 -15.94 5.27 9.45
N PRO A 37 -14.70 5.35 9.98
CA PRO A 37 -13.77 4.24 9.91
C PRO A 37 -14.33 2.98 10.58
N LEU A 38 -14.12 1.84 9.92
CA LEU A 38 -14.66 0.56 10.39
C LEU A 38 -14.00 0.10 11.70
N LEU A 39 -12.69 0.33 11.84
CA LEU A 39 -11.88 -0.13 12.97
C LEU A 39 -10.96 1.01 13.46
N PRO A 40 -11.53 2.08 14.07
CA PRO A 40 -10.77 3.30 14.39
C PRO A 40 -9.64 3.04 15.38
N ASP A 41 -9.83 2.11 16.32
CA ASP A 41 -8.91 1.88 17.44
C ASP A 41 -7.90 0.74 17.18
N LEU A 42 -8.11 -0.06 16.15
CA LEU A 42 -7.21 -1.16 15.83
C LEU A 42 -5.90 -0.64 15.24
N PRO A 43 -4.73 -1.01 15.77
CA PRO A 43 -3.46 -0.66 15.14
C PRO A 43 -3.35 -1.32 13.75
N VAL A 44 -2.78 -0.61 12.78
CA VAL A 44 -2.66 -1.05 11.38
C VAL A 44 -1.21 -0.94 10.93
N ALA A 45 -0.73 -1.99 10.29
CA ALA A 45 0.51 -1.99 9.53
C ALA A 45 0.24 -2.33 8.07
N VAL A 46 0.94 -1.65 7.16
CA VAL A 46 0.86 -1.89 5.71
C VAL A 46 2.21 -2.44 5.26
N LEU A 47 2.22 -3.62 4.66
CA LEU A 47 3.42 -4.20 4.06
C LEU A 47 3.58 -3.68 2.64
N MET A 48 4.74 -3.12 2.31
CA MET A 48 5.06 -2.63 0.97
C MET A 48 6.47 -3.02 0.57
N ASN A 49 6.67 -3.17 -0.72
CA ASN A 49 7.97 -3.37 -1.33
C ASN A 49 8.03 -2.74 -2.72
N GLU A 50 9.10 -2.94 -3.46
CA GLU A 50 9.31 -2.42 -4.81
C GLU A 50 8.27 -2.87 -5.84
N GLY A 51 7.55 -3.98 -5.59
CA GLY A 51 6.42 -4.43 -6.40
C GLY A 51 5.11 -3.70 -6.10
N SER A 52 5.04 -2.94 -5.01
CA SER A 52 3.86 -2.16 -4.63
C SER A 52 3.78 -0.88 -5.45
N ALA A 53 2.72 -0.72 -6.26
CA ALA A 53 2.61 0.38 -7.20
C ALA A 53 1.20 0.99 -7.27
N SER A 54 1.10 2.27 -7.69
CA SER A 54 -0.15 2.95 -8.07
C SER A 54 -1.20 2.95 -6.93
N ALA A 55 -2.29 2.19 -7.06
CA ALA A 55 -3.37 2.10 -6.07
C ALA A 55 -2.87 1.68 -4.68
N SER A 56 -1.92 0.75 -4.61
CA SER A 56 -1.29 0.31 -3.36
C SER A 56 -0.52 1.44 -2.68
N GLU A 57 0.14 2.28 -3.48
CA GLU A 57 0.88 3.43 -2.98
C GLU A 57 -0.04 4.55 -2.48
N ILE A 58 -1.20 4.74 -3.12
CA ILE A 58 -2.24 5.67 -2.63
C ILE A 58 -2.74 5.22 -1.26
N VAL A 59 -3.06 3.92 -1.09
CA VAL A 59 -3.54 3.38 0.20
C VAL A 59 -2.45 3.49 1.26
N GLY A 60 -1.27 2.91 1.02
CA GLY A 60 -0.18 2.88 1.99
C GLY A 60 0.30 4.29 2.36
N GLY A 61 0.46 5.16 1.36
CA GLY A 61 0.89 6.54 1.57
C GLY A 61 -0.15 7.38 2.33
N ALA A 62 -1.44 7.29 1.97
CA ALA A 62 -2.49 8.01 2.68
C ALA A 62 -2.61 7.58 4.14
N LEU A 63 -2.51 6.28 4.43
CA LEU A 63 -2.58 5.75 5.79
C LEU A 63 -1.33 6.11 6.61
N SER A 64 -0.14 6.09 6.00
CA SER A 64 1.11 6.48 6.66
C SER A 64 1.14 7.97 6.99
N VAL A 65 0.91 8.84 5.99
CA VAL A 65 0.93 10.30 6.15
C VAL A 65 -0.11 10.79 7.16
N SER A 66 -1.27 10.14 7.23
CA SER A 66 -2.29 10.45 8.24
C SER A 66 -1.97 9.91 9.64
N GLY A 67 -0.88 9.17 9.81
CA GLY A 67 -0.52 8.51 11.07
C GLY A 67 -1.44 7.34 11.45
N ARG A 68 -2.28 6.86 10.51
CA ARG A 68 -3.23 5.78 10.76
C ARG A 68 -2.58 4.41 10.75
N ALA A 69 -1.56 4.22 9.94
CA ALA A 69 -0.83 2.97 9.82
C ALA A 69 0.68 3.20 9.82
N LYS A 70 1.44 2.15 10.13
CA LYS A 70 2.88 2.08 9.89
C LYS A 70 3.15 1.29 8.61
N VAL A 71 3.94 1.86 7.69
CA VAL A 71 4.43 1.16 6.52
C VAL A 71 5.70 0.39 6.88
N VAL A 72 5.70 -0.92 6.65
CA VAL A 72 6.82 -1.83 6.94
C VAL A 72 7.26 -2.51 5.65
N GLY A 73 8.54 -2.60 5.44
CA GLY A 73 9.12 -3.27 4.28
C GLY A 73 10.13 -2.42 3.54
N GLU A 74 9.96 -2.25 2.25
CA GLU A 74 10.90 -1.54 1.37
C GLU A 74 10.21 -0.40 0.61
N GLN A 75 11.02 0.45 -0.02
CA GLN A 75 10.55 1.53 -0.88
C GLN A 75 9.62 0.97 -1.97
N SER A 76 8.48 1.61 -2.17
CA SER A 76 7.55 1.19 -3.23
C SER A 76 8.00 1.69 -4.62
N PHE A 77 7.30 1.26 -5.67
CA PHE A 77 7.70 1.46 -7.06
C PHE A 77 7.76 2.94 -7.51
N GLY A 78 6.83 3.78 -7.06
CA GLY A 78 6.77 5.18 -7.50
C GLY A 78 5.93 5.43 -8.76
N LYS A 79 4.81 4.70 -8.94
CA LYS A 79 3.89 4.94 -10.06
C LYS A 79 2.82 5.97 -9.67
N GLY A 80 3.20 7.24 -9.64
CA GLY A 80 2.33 8.36 -9.28
C GLY A 80 1.66 9.07 -10.46
N SER A 81 1.75 8.54 -11.69
CA SER A 81 1.17 9.16 -12.89
C SER A 81 -0.20 8.59 -13.25
N VAL A 82 -1.10 9.48 -13.72
CA VAL A 82 -2.38 9.13 -14.32
C VAL A 82 -2.22 9.14 -15.84
N GLN A 83 -2.60 8.04 -16.49
CA GLN A 83 -2.52 7.89 -17.92
C GLN A 83 -3.93 7.82 -18.52
N THR A 84 -4.17 8.62 -19.54
CA THR A 84 -5.41 8.64 -20.32
C THR A 84 -5.15 8.08 -21.72
N ILE A 85 -6.05 7.22 -22.19
CA ILE A 85 -6.02 6.70 -23.56
C ILE A 85 -6.97 7.54 -24.41
N PHE A 86 -6.42 8.15 -25.43
CA PHE A 86 -7.18 8.88 -26.46
C PHE A 86 -7.34 7.97 -27.67
N PRO A 87 -8.58 7.54 -28.00
CA PRO A 87 -8.81 6.75 -29.20
C PRO A 87 -8.39 7.54 -30.43
N THR A 88 -7.75 6.88 -31.38
CA THR A 88 -7.39 7.45 -32.69
C THR A 88 -8.02 6.61 -33.78
N GLU A 89 -7.92 7.05 -35.04
CA GLU A 89 -8.42 6.31 -36.19
C GLU A 89 -7.77 4.92 -36.29
N ASN A 90 -8.41 3.98 -36.99
CA ASN A 90 -7.95 2.61 -37.22
C ASN A 90 -7.80 1.73 -35.94
N GLN A 91 -8.68 1.91 -34.95
CA GLN A 91 -8.68 1.12 -33.70
C GLN A 91 -7.37 1.21 -32.88
N SER A 92 -6.59 2.25 -33.13
CA SER A 92 -5.41 2.56 -32.34
C SER A 92 -5.73 3.58 -31.22
N GLY A 93 -4.78 3.81 -30.32
CA GLY A 93 -4.96 4.76 -29.24
C GLY A 93 -3.63 5.36 -28.77
N LEU A 94 -3.65 6.64 -28.42
CA LEU A 94 -2.53 7.36 -27.86
C LEU A 94 -2.68 7.36 -26.33
N ARG A 95 -1.69 6.82 -25.61
CA ARG A 95 -1.64 6.84 -24.15
C ARG A 95 -0.71 7.95 -23.68
N LEU A 96 -1.27 8.91 -22.96
CA LEU A 96 -0.54 10.07 -22.44
C LEU A 96 -0.67 10.16 -20.92
N THR A 97 0.38 10.61 -20.24
CA THR A 97 0.29 11.06 -18.87
C THR A 97 -0.41 12.41 -18.82
N THR A 98 -1.55 12.47 -18.15
CA THR A 98 -2.40 13.66 -18.07
C THR A 98 -2.45 14.29 -16.68
N ALA A 99 -2.11 13.54 -15.62
CA ALA A 99 -2.13 14.04 -14.26
C ALA A 99 -1.18 13.23 -13.36
N MET A 100 -0.97 13.75 -12.13
CA MET A 100 -0.15 13.12 -11.10
C MET A 100 -0.94 12.96 -9.80
N TYR A 101 -0.60 11.92 -9.02
CA TYR A 101 -1.11 11.70 -7.67
C TYR A 101 -0.23 12.41 -6.64
N PHE A 102 -0.90 13.03 -5.66
CA PHE A 102 -0.27 13.65 -4.49
C PHE A 102 -0.92 13.12 -3.22
N LEU A 103 -0.12 12.78 -2.23
CA LEU A 103 -0.56 12.36 -0.90
C LEU A 103 -1.16 13.55 -0.12
N PRO A 104 -1.82 13.31 1.03
CA PRO A 104 -2.45 14.36 1.82
C PRO A 104 -1.51 15.48 2.29
N ASP A 105 -0.23 15.20 2.48
CA ASP A 105 0.81 16.17 2.84
C ASP A 105 1.36 16.96 1.63
N GLY A 106 0.88 16.66 0.43
CA GLY A 106 1.32 17.28 -0.82
C GLY A 106 2.54 16.62 -1.45
N SER A 107 3.11 15.57 -0.85
CA SER A 107 4.20 14.80 -1.46
C SER A 107 3.73 14.04 -2.69
N THR A 108 4.63 13.86 -3.66
CA THR A 108 4.33 13.06 -4.86
C THR A 108 4.78 11.62 -4.69
N ILE A 109 3.98 10.70 -5.23
CA ILE A 109 4.36 9.28 -5.36
C ILE A 109 5.26 9.06 -6.59
N HIS A 110 5.16 9.94 -7.61
CA HIS A 110 5.80 9.73 -8.90
C HIS A 110 7.32 9.72 -8.78
N GLU A 111 7.95 8.64 -9.26
CA GLU A 111 9.38 8.36 -9.21
C GLU A 111 10.01 8.31 -7.82
N GLN A 112 9.22 8.52 -6.77
CA GLN A 112 9.67 8.51 -5.38
C GLN A 112 9.13 7.29 -4.62
N GLY A 113 7.88 6.89 -4.90
CA GLY A 113 7.21 5.85 -4.13
C GLY A 113 6.85 6.30 -2.72
N VAL A 114 6.45 5.34 -1.92
CA VAL A 114 6.18 5.48 -0.48
C VAL A 114 7.38 4.92 0.28
N THR A 115 7.99 5.75 1.10
CA THR A 115 9.09 5.33 1.97
C THR A 115 8.52 4.61 3.20
N PRO A 116 9.00 3.40 3.55
CA PRO A 116 8.51 2.71 4.73
C PRO A 116 8.90 3.43 6.02
N ASP A 117 8.00 3.42 7.02
CA ASP A 117 8.31 3.87 8.39
C ASP A 117 9.36 2.96 9.05
N VAL A 118 9.31 1.67 8.71
CA VAL A 118 10.25 0.66 9.20
C VAL A 118 10.82 -0.12 8.02
N LEU A 119 12.09 0.15 7.71
CA LEU A 119 12.80 -0.51 6.63
C LEU A 119 13.16 -1.95 7.05
N VAL A 120 12.61 -2.92 6.33
CA VAL A 120 12.91 -4.34 6.49
C VAL A 120 13.20 -4.92 5.12
N LYS A 121 14.47 -5.17 4.83
CA LYS A 121 14.91 -5.70 3.53
C LYS A 121 14.57 -7.18 3.39
N CYS A 122 14.16 -7.56 2.19
CA CYS A 122 14.00 -8.94 1.76
C CYS A 122 14.87 -9.15 0.52
N SER A 123 15.60 -10.26 0.41
CA SER A 123 16.34 -10.55 -0.81
C SER A 123 15.38 -11.01 -1.93
N ASP A 124 15.75 -10.77 -3.20
CA ASP A 124 14.93 -11.16 -4.36
C ASP A 124 14.60 -12.65 -4.36
N GLU A 125 15.56 -13.48 -3.91
CA GLU A 125 15.36 -14.91 -3.76
C GLU A 125 14.26 -15.22 -2.72
N ASN A 126 14.31 -14.58 -1.55
CA ASN A 126 13.32 -14.77 -0.50
C ASN A 126 11.97 -14.20 -0.90
N GLU A 127 11.91 -13.03 -1.55
CA GLU A 127 10.64 -12.47 -2.03
C GLU A 127 9.97 -13.40 -3.06
N SER A 128 10.74 -14.00 -3.95
CA SER A 128 10.25 -14.99 -4.90
C SER A 128 9.67 -16.22 -4.20
N LYS A 129 10.35 -16.73 -3.18
CA LYS A 129 9.89 -17.85 -2.34
C LYS A 129 8.64 -17.47 -1.55
N LEU A 130 8.63 -16.29 -0.92
CA LEU A 130 7.49 -15.79 -0.14
C LEU A 130 6.25 -15.58 -1.00
N ARG A 131 6.41 -15.13 -2.24
CA ARG A 131 5.31 -14.99 -3.18
C ARG A 131 4.63 -16.34 -3.47
N ILE A 132 5.40 -17.39 -3.73
CA ILE A 132 4.88 -18.74 -3.90
C ILE A 132 4.20 -19.20 -2.60
N GLN A 133 4.87 -19.03 -1.48
CA GLN A 133 4.40 -19.44 -0.15
C GLN A 133 3.06 -18.80 0.23
N ARG A 134 2.90 -17.49 0.04
CA ARG A 134 1.65 -16.77 0.36
C ARG A 134 0.44 -17.28 -0.41
N TYR A 135 0.62 -17.76 -1.65
CA TYR A 135 -0.47 -18.33 -2.44
C TYR A 135 -0.74 -19.81 -2.13
N SER A 136 0.24 -20.53 -1.61
CA SER A 136 0.18 -22.00 -1.52
C SER A 136 -0.14 -22.51 -0.12
N LEU A 137 0.35 -21.88 0.95
CA LEU A 137 0.14 -22.36 2.32
C LEU A 137 -1.31 -22.21 2.84
N ASP A 138 -2.16 -21.48 2.14
CA ASP A 138 -3.59 -21.42 2.45
C ASP A 138 -4.34 -22.69 2.01
N ILE A 139 -3.73 -23.52 1.13
CA ILE A 139 -4.37 -24.67 0.50
C ILE A 139 -3.61 -25.98 0.67
N MET A 140 -2.39 -25.97 1.22
CA MET A 140 -1.56 -27.17 1.43
C MET A 140 -0.74 -27.07 2.71
N ASP A 141 -0.36 -28.21 3.27
CA ASP A 141 0.53 -28.25 4.43
C ASP A 141 2.02 -28.08 4.05
N SER A 142 2.89 -27.97 5.06
CA SER A 142 4.33 -27.69 4.86
C SER A 142 5.09 -28.83 4.20
N GLU A 143 4.68 -30.08 4.38
CA GLU A 143 5.32 -31.25 3.77
C GLU A 143 4.94 -31.36 2.27
N GLU A 144 3.66 -31.16 1.97
CA GLU A 144 3.15 -31.09 0.61
C GLU A 144 3.80 -29.92 -0.15
N PHE A 145 3.88 -28.74 0.50
CA PHE A 145 4.54 -27.55 -0.05
C PHE A 145 6.00 -27.85 -0.44
N LYS A 146 6.78 -28.44 0.49
CA LYS A 146 8.17 -28.77 0.26
C LYS A 146 8.35 -29.78 -0.89
N SER A 147 7.45 -30.75 -0.97
CA SER A 147 7.46 -31.76 -2.05
C SER A 147 7.18 -31.13 -3.41
N GLN A 148 6.30 -30.13 -3.47
CA GLN A 148 5.89 -29.50 -4.73
C GLN A 148 6.86 -28.42 -5.23
N PHE A 149 7.45 -27.64 -4.33
CA PHE A 149 8.25 -26.46 -4.70
C PHE A 149 9.76 -26.61 -4.44
N ASP A 150 10.21 -27.76 -3.93
CA ASP A 150 11.62 -28.06 -3.67
C ASP A 150 12.31 -27.14 -2.66
N PHE A 151 11.52 -26.45 -1.79
CA PHE A 151 12.03 -25.70 -0.65
C PHE A 151 11.02 -25.72 0.50
N ALA A 152 11.52 -25.64 1.74
CA ALA A 152 10.64 -25.52 2.91
C ALA A 152 10.13 -24.10 3.07
N PRO A 153 8.93 -23.89 3.67
CA PRO A 153 8.45 -22.55 4.01
C PRO A 153 9.49 -21.75 4.80
N ILE A 154 9.66 -20.50 4.42
CA ILE A 154 10.62 -19.57 5.03
C ILE A 154 9.92 -18.51 5.90
N ALA A 155 10.64 -17.91 6.82
CA ALA A 155 10.12 -16.84 7.64
C ALA A 155 9.90 -15.55 6.82
N ASP A 156 8.70 -14.98 6.86
CA ASP A 156 8.40 -13.67 6.33
C ASP A 156 8.84 -12.60 7.34
N VAL A 157 10.05 -12.08 7.18
CA VAL A 157 10.65 -11.13 8.12
C VAL A 157 9.90 -9.81 8.18
N GLN A 158 9.30 -9.36 7.06
CA GLN A 158 8.51 -8.13 6.99
C GLN A 158 7.20 -8.31 7.78
N LEU A 159 6.51 -9.44 7.61
CA LEU A 159 5.31 -9.77 8.36
C LEU A 159 5.60 -9.95 9.86
N LEU A 160 6.72 -10.57 10.22
CA LEU A 160 7.11 -10.73 11.63
C LEU A 160 7.37 -9.38 12.29
N GLU A 161 8.04 -8.46 11.60
CA GLU A 161 8.30 -7.12 12.14
C GLU A 161 7.00 -6.30 12.26
N ALA A 162 6.12 -6.38 11.27
CA ALA A 162 4.80 -5.75 11.34
C ALA A 162 3.97 -6.27 12.54
N LYS A 163 3.97 -7.58 12.79
CA LYS A 163 3.30 -8.17 13.95
C LYS A 163 3.85 -7.67 15.28
N LYS A 164 5.18 -7.54 15.42
CA LYS A 164 5.80 -6.95 16.63
C LYS A 164 5.34 -5.52 16.87
N LEU A 165 5.33 -4.69 15.83
CA LEU A 165 4.87 -3.30 15.93
C LEU A 165 3.42 -3.21 16.38
N LEU A 166 2.55 -4.03 15.81
CA LEU A 166 1.14 -4.07 16.18
C LEU A 166 0.92 -4.47 17.64
N LEU A 167 1.69 -5.43 18.15
CA LEU A 167 1.64 -5.82 19.58
C LEU A 167 2.07 -4.67 20.49
N ILE A 168 3.19 -4.01 20.18
CA ILE A 168 3.68 -2.86 20.96
C ILE A 168 2.68 -1.72 20.98
N GLU A 169 2.02 -1.42 19.85
CA GLU A 169 1.02 -0.37 19.77
C GLU A 169 -0.26 -0.72 20.53
N SER A 170 -0.67 -2.00 20.50
CA SER A 170 -1.79 -2.50 21.28
C SER A 170 -1.57 -2.36 22.78
N ASP A 171 -0.38 -2.73 23.26
CA ASP A 171 -0.03 -2.61 24.69
C ASP A 171 0.00 -1.15 25.15
N LYS A 172 0.53 -0.23 24.34
CA LYS A 172 0.52 1.21 24.64
C LYS A 172 -0.87 1.79 24.76
N LYS A 173 -1.84 1.32 23.97
CA LYS A 173 -3.24 1.75 24.05
C LYS A 173 -3.91 1.21 25.30
N ASN A 174 -3.65 -0.03 25.69
CA ASN A 174 -4.21 -0.63 26.89
C ASN A 174 -3.73 0.09 28.16
N VAL A 175 -2.47 0.52 28.22
CA VAL A 175 -1.91 1.28 29.36
C VAL A 175 -2.48 2.71 29.46
N LYS A 176 -2.91 3.32 28.38
CA LYS A 176 -3.53 4.68 28.39
C LYS A 176 -5.01 4.69 28.81
N ASN A 177 -5.65 3.54 28.84
CA ASN A 177 -7.06 3.38 29.21
C ASN A 177 -7.26 2.90 30.65
N ILE A 178 -6.18 2.83 31.45
CA ILE A 178 -6.16 2.59 32.91
C ILE A 178 -5.83 3.90 33.62
#